data_aae15bad1d2ca4ca82edf40a3625b3c4
#
_entry.id   aae15bad1d2ca4ca82edf40a3625b3c4
#
_cell.length_a   1.000
_cell.length_b   1.000
_cell.length_c   1.000
_cell.angle_alpha   90.00
_cell.angle_beta   90.00
_cell.angle_gamma   90.00
#
_symmetry.space_group_name_H-M   'P 1'
#
loop_
_entity.id
_entity.type
_entity.pdbx_description
1 polymer ?
#
loop_
_entity_poly.entity_id
_entity_poly.type
_entity_poly.pdbx_seq_one_letter_code
_entity_poly.pdbx_strand_id
1 'polypeptide(L)'
;EKKLQQSQIDIHKIKEQVKKFQVAVPTWGVGTGGTRFARFPGIGEPQNIYEKIEDCAVINDLIGFTQKVSPHFPWDNVDDFSELKEFADGYGIGFDVVNSNTFQDPADGPETFKYGSLTNSSSGVRDRAIEVNIQSIESGKALGSKGLTVWIGDGGNFPGQMSFSKSLERYIDSMKKIYATLPKDWTVLLEHKPYEPAFYSTVISDWGTSYICAKELGDQAMCLVDLGHHLPNTNIEMVVSRLIDVNKLGGFHFNDSKFGDDDLDAGSINPYELFLIFNELTAASQNNKIKNLAYMIDQSHNVTGPIESLISSANEIVNSYKKSLLVDYSLLEKSQDSNDAIQSMQIL
;
A
#
# COMPACT_ATOMS: atom_id res chain seq x y z
N GLU A 1 23.04 -5.11 23.52
CA GLU A 1 22.57 -6.40 24.04
C GLU A 1 22.51 -6.46 25.58
N LYS A 2 23.59 -6.12 26.32
CA LYS A 2 23.59 -6.19 27.80
C LYS A 2 22.51 -5.32 28.46
N LYS A 3 22.26 -4.09 27.96
CA LYS A 3 21.15 -3.23 28.48
C LYS A 3 19.79 -3.84 28.24
N LEU A 4 19.53 -4.39 27.05
CA LEU A 4 18.26 -5.03 26.71
C LEU A 4 18.02 -6.31 27.53
N GLN A 5 19.08 -7.10 27.79
CA GLN A 5 18.99 -8.26 28.68
C GLN A 5 18.64 -7.87 30.11
N GLN A 6 19.14 -6.73 30.60
CA GLN A 6 18.79 -6.19 31.93
C GLN A 6 17.32 -5.77 32.02
N SER A 7 16.70 -5.40 30.89
CA SER A 7 15.28 -5.02 30.80
C SER A 7 14.34 -6.21 30.55
N GLN A 8 14.81 -7.44 30.69
CA GLN A 8 14.05 -8.70 30.47
C GLN A 8 13.51 -8.85 29.04
N ILE A 9 14.08 -8.13 28.06
CA ILE A 9 13.70 -8.20 26.66
C ILE A 9 14.30 -9.44 26.01
N ASP A 10 13.46 -10.29 25.43
CA ASP A 10 13.90 -11.48 24.69
C ASP A 10 14.42 -11.08 23.29
N ILE A 11 15.73 -10.83 23.25
CA ILE A 11 16.43 -10.44 22.02
C ILE A 11 16.32 -11.51 20.91
N HIS A 12 16.30 -12.79 21.30
CA HIS A 12 16.15 -13.89 20.34
C HIS A 12 14.80 -13.84 19.65
N LYS A 13 13.73 -13.66 20.40
CA LYS A 13 12.38 -13.53 19.87
C LYS A 13 12.27 -12.33 18.91
N ILE A 14 12.84 -11.18 19.30
CA ILE A 14 12.85 -9.98 18.45
C ILE A 14 13.61 -10.24 17.14
N LYS A 15 14.81 -10.84 17.20
CA LYS A 15 15.58 -11.17 16.00
C LYS A 15 14.80 -12.10 15.04
N GLU A 16 14.10 -13.09 15.57
CA GLU A 16 13.29 -13.99 14.75
C GLU A 16 12.05 -13.31 14.15
N GLN A 17 11.43 -12.36 14.85
CA GLN A 17 10.34 -11.55 14.31
C GLN A 17 10.82 -10.64 13.18
N VAL A 18 11.93 -9.95 13.38
CA VAL A 18 12.54 -9.07 12.38
C VAL A 18 12.96 -9.83 11.12
N LYS A 19 13.53 -11.04 11.25
CA LYS A 19 13.89 -11.88 10.10
C LYS A 19 12.69 -12.30 9.24
N LYS A 20 11.51 -12.39 9.84
CA LYS A 20 10.27 -12.77 9.14
C LYS A 20 9.55 -11.58 8.54
N PHE A 21 9.91 -10.38 8.95
CA PHE A 21 9.29 -9.18 8.43
C PHE A 21 9.76 -8.93 7.00
N GLN A 22 8.81 -8.69 6.12
CA GLN A 22 9.07 -8.40 4.71
C GLN A 22 8.27 -7.17 4.29
N VAL A 23 8.85 -6.36 3.43
CA VAL A 23 8.15 -5.27 2.74
C VAL A 23 8.33 -5.44 1.23
N ALA A 24 7.26 -5.30 0.47
CA ALA A 24 7.32 -5.41 -0.98
C ALA A 24 7.80 -4.11 -1.62
N VAL A 25 8.65 -4.25 -2.64
CA VAL A 25 9.13 -3.12 -3.45
C VAL A 25 8.17 -2.91 -4.62
N PRO A 26 7.72 -1.67 -4.89
CA PRO A 26 6.88 -1.37 -6.05
C PRO A 26 7.70 -1.44 -7.34
N THR A 27 7.20 -2.12 -8.35
CA THR A 27 7.89 -2.21 -9.65
C THR A 27 8.01 -0.86 -10.33
N TRP A 28 7.06 0.03 -10.11
CA TRP A 28 7.11 1.42 -10.63
C TRP A 28 8.14 2.29 -9.90
N GLY A 29 8.54 1.91 -8.70
CA GLY A 29 9.54 2.64 -7.92
C GLY A 29 10.98 2.46 -8.41
N VAL A 30 11.31 1.41 -9.15
CA VAL A 30 12.65 1.19 -9.69
C VAL A 30 12.79 1.64 -11.15
N GLY A 31 11.70 1.81 -11.89
CA GLY A 31 11.81 2.08 -13.31
C GLY A 31 10.64 2.84 -13.91
N THR A 32 10.48 2.65 -15.23
CA THR A 32 9.39 3.24 -16.00
C THR A 32 8.05 2.80 -15.43
N GLY A 33 7.44 3.62 -14.67
CA GLY A 33 6.08 3.51 -14.18
C GLY A 33 5.42 4.85 -14.33
N GLY A 34 4.12 4.86 -14.53
CA GLY A 34 3.41 6.11 -14.69
C GLY A 34 3.37 6.88 -13.38
N THR A 35 4.05 7.98 -13.33
CA THR A 35 3.68 9.02 -12.38
C THR A 35 2.69 9.95 -13.06
N ARG A 36 1.98 10.74 -12.27
CA ARG A 36 1.05 11.76 -12.77
C ARG A 36 1.73 12.93 -13.50
N PHE A 37 3.03 13.04 -13.33
CA PHE A 37 3.84 14.12 -13.89
C PHE A 37 4.78 13.60 -14.95
N ALA A 38 5.32 14.50 -15.77
CA ALA A 38 6.39 14.18 -16.70
C ALA A 38 7.58 13.61 -15.93
N ARG A 39 8.14 12.51 -16.42
CA ARG A 39 9.31 11.86 -15.85
C ARG A 39 10.57 12.31 -16.58
N PHE A 40 11.66 12.29 -15.84
CA PHE A 40 12.99 12.51 -16.38
C PHE A 40 13.71 11.16 -16.37
N PRO A 41 13.84 10.45 -17.51
CA PRO A 41 14.45 9.14 -17.56
C PRO A 41 15.89 9.17 -17.00
N GLY A 42 16.20 8.21 -16.14
CA GLY A 42 17.54 7.99 -15.61
C GLY A 42 18.39 7.11 -16.54
N ILE A 43 19.71 7.26 -16.44
CA ILE A 43 20.64 6.35 -17.15
C ILE A 43 20.56 4.98 -16.50
N GLY A 44 20.30 3.92 -17.29
CA GLY A 44 20.18 2.55 -16.79
C GLY A 44 18.84 2.23 -16.15
N GLU A 45 17.83 3.12 -16.27
CA GLU A 45 16.48 2.89 -15.78
C GLU A 45 15.86 1.65 -16.46
N PRO A 46 15.31 0.68 -15.69
CA PRO A 46 14.68 -0.52 -16.23
C PRO A 46 13.46 -0.17 -17.09
N GLN A 47 13.33 -0.86 -18.24
CA GLN A 47 12.32 -0.57 -19.26
C GLN A 47 11.19 -1.61 -19.29
N ASN A 48 11.37 -2.74 -18.64
CA ASN A 48 10.43 -3.85 -18.59
C ASN A 48 10.44 -4.52 -17.21
N ILE A 49 9.47 -5.38 -16.97
CA ILE A 49 9.32 -6.02 -15.66
C ILE A 49 10.50 -6.94 -15.29
N TYR A 50 11.18 -7.54 -16.25
CA TYR A 50 12.33 -8.39 -15.99
C TYR A 50 13.50 -7.58 -15.42
N GLU A 51 13.84 -6.47 -16.04
CA GLU A 51 14.87 -5.54 -15.56
C GLU A 51 14.49 -4.94 -14.20
N LYS A 52 13.19 -4.65 -13.98
CA LYS A 52 12.68 -4.19 -12.66
C LYS A 52 12.89 -5.24 -11.57
N ILE A 53 12.68 -6.52 -11.87
CA ILE A 53 12.91 -7.63 -10.94
C ILE A 53 14.41 -7.75 -10.61
N GLU A 54 15.30 -7.59 -11.59
CA GLU A 54 16.75 -7.58 -11.35
C GLU A 54 17.15 -6.47 -10.38
N ASP A 55 16.65 -5.24 -10.56
CA ASP A 55 16.91 -4.13 -9.64
C ASP A 55 16.34 -4.38 -8.24
N CYS A 56 15.12 -4.93 -8.15
CA CYS A 56 14.53 -5.33 -6.86
C CYS A 56 15.34 -6.45 -6.17
N ALA A 57 15.91 -7.37 -6.93
CA ALA A 57 16.80 -8.40 -6.41
C ALA A 57 18.08 -7.80 -5.83
N VAL A 58 18.67 -6.79 -6.48
CA VAL A 58 19.83 -6.05 -5.95
C VAL A 58 19.47 -5.40 -4.62
N ILE A 59 18.30 -4.76 -4.49
CA ILE A 59 17.83 -4.19 -3.23
C ILE A 59 17.75 -5.29 -2.15
N ASN A 60 17.11 -6.41 -2.46
CA ASN A 60 16.99 -7.52 -1.52
C ASN A 60 18.33 -8.13 -1.10
N ASP A 61 19.26 -8.29 -2.02
CA ASP A 61 20.60 -8.81 -1.73
C ASP A 61 21.38 -7.93 -0.75
N LEU A 62 21.14 -6.62 -0.80
CA LEU A 62 21.78 -5.66 0.07
C LEU A 62 21.17 -5.61 1.49
N ILE A 63 19.85 -5.80 1.62
CA ILE A 63 19.14 -5.58 2.89
C ILE A 63 18.41 -6.80 3.46
N GLY A 64 18.01 -7.78 2.62
CA GLY A 64 17.53 -9.10 3.04
C GLY A 64 16.08 -9.20 3.54
N PHE A 65 15.26 -8.14 3.38
CA PHE A 65 13.86 -8.14 3.82
C PHE A 65 12.88 -7.53 2.80
N THR A 66 13.26 -7.59 1.52
CA THR A 66 12.44 -7.16 0.37
C THR A 66 12.31 -8.29 -0.66
N GLN A 67 11.99 -9.49 -0.21
CA GLN A 67 11.89 -10.69 -1.06
C GLN A 67 10.66 -10.71 -1.95
N LYS A 68 9.90 -9.61 -2.02
CA LYS A 68 8.70 -9.51 -2.82
C LYS A 68 8.63 -8.20 -3.57
N VAL A 69 7.97 -8.24 -4.72
CA VAL A 69 7.62 -7.06 -5.50
C VAL A 69 6.11 -6.92 -5.61
N SER A 70 5.63 -5.69 -5.72
CA SER A 70 4.24 -5.36 -5.98
C SER A 70 4.12 -4.84 -7.42
N PRO A 71 3.62 -5.64 -8.38
CA PRO A 71 3.51 -5.23 -9.78
C PRO A 71 2.28 -4.37 -10.02
N HIS A 72 2.31 -3.62 -11.12
CA HIS A 72 1.24 -2.72 -11.51
C HIS A 72 0.76 -3.02 -12.94
N PHE A 73 -0.49 -3.44 -13.08
CA PHE A 73 -1.07 -3.79 -14.36
C PHE A 73 -1.94 -2.64 -14.94
N PRO A 74 -1.84 -2.37 -16.27
CA PRO A 74 -1.16 -3.15 -17.31
C PRO A 74 0.33 -2.81 -17.57
N TRP A 75 0.98 -1.97 -16.77
CA TRP A 75 2.36 -1.55 -17.03
C TRP A 75 3.36 -2.72 -17.06
N ASP A 76 3.12 -3.73 -16.23
CA ASP A 76 3.98 -4.90 -16.07
C ASP A 76 3.41 -6.15 -16.78
N ASN A 77 2.53 -5.94 -17.77
CA ASN A 77 2.02 -7.05 -18.56
C ASN A 77 3.12 -7.74 -19.37
N VAL A 78 3.01 -9.05 -19.44
CA VAL A 78 3.83 -9.94 -20.28
C VAL A 78 2.92 -10.94 -20.99
N ASP A 79 3.47 -11.57 -22.04
CA ASP A 79 2.76 -12.60 -22.79
C ASP A 79 2.64 -13.91 -21.99
N ASP A 80 3.66 -14.24 -21.17
CA ASP A 80 3.69 -15.44 -20.34
C ASP A 80 4.06 -15.12 -18.88
N PHE A 81 3.06 -15.12 -18.01
CA PHE A 81 3.26 -14.91 -16.57
C PHE A 81 3.94 -16.09 -15.87
N SER A 82 3.92 -17.28 -16.45
CA SER A 82 4.63 -18.43 -15.88
C SER A 82 6.13 -18.27 -16.06
N GLU A 83 6.55 -17.79 -17.24
CA GLU A 83 7.95 -17.44 -17.51
C GLU A 83 8.44 -16.33 -16.59
N LEU A 84 7.63 -15.27 -16.42
CA LEU A 84 7.95 -14.17 -15.50
C LEU A 84 8.11 -14.67 -14.06
N LYS A 85 7.22 -15.56 -13.63
CA LYS A 85 7.30 -16.14 -12.29
C LYS A 85 8.57 -16.98 -12.10
N GLU A 86 8.90 -17.83 -13.06
CA GLU A 86 10.11 -18.65 -13.02
C GLU A 86 11.37 -17.78 -13.00
N PHE A 87 11.39 -16.71 -13.79
CA PHE A 87 12.45 -15.70 -13.78
C PHE A 87 12.64 -15.08 -12.40
N ALA A 88 11.56 -14.58 -11.78
CA ALA A 88 11.59 -13.98 -10.46
C ALA A 88 12.02 -14.97 -9.36
N ASP A 89 11.52 -16.21 -9.43
CA ASP A 89 11.90 -17.29 -8.53
C ASP A 89 13.43 -17.56 -8.62
N GLY A 90 14.03 -17.44 -9.82
CA GLY A 90 15.47 -17.56 -10.04
C GLY A 90 16.31 -16.51 -9.29
N TYR A 91 15.75 -15.35 -9.03
CA TYR A 91 16.33 -14.28 -8.20
C TYR A 91 15.90 -14.34 -6.74
N GLY A 92 15.08 -15.30 -6.34
CA GLY A 92 14.54 -15.38 -4.99
C GLY A 92 13.50 -14.29 -4.68
N ILE A 93 12.90 -13.70 -5.72
CA ILE A 93 11.87 -12.66 -5.63
C ILE A 93 10.49 -13.26 -5.87
N GLY A 94 9.56 -13.06 -4.94
CA GLY A 94 8.15 -13.40 -5.10
C GLY A 94 7.29 -12.18 -5.42
N PHE A 95 5.98 -12.42 -5.57
CA PHE A 95 5.00 -11.36 -5.83
C PHE A 95 4.10 -11.16 -4.61
N ASP A 96 3.91 -9.92 -4.20
CA ASP A 96 2.94 -9.51 -3.19
C ASP A 96 1.60 -9.15 -3.85
N VAL A 97 0.83 -8.25 -3.27
CA VAL A 97 -0.41 -7.74 -3.83
C VAL A 97 -0.16 -7.04 -5.16
N VAL A 98 -0.98 -7.32 -6.15
CA VAL A 98 -0.92 -6.63 -7.45
C VAL A 98 -1.77 -5.37 -7.45
N ASN A 99 -1.41 -4.40 -8.28
CA ASN A 99 -2.13 -3.13 -8.42
C ASN A 99 -2.78 -3.04 -9.80
N SER A 100 -3.97 -2.47 -9.88
CA SER A 100 -4.67 -2.20 -11.13
C SER A 100 -4.66 -0.72 -11.48
N ASN A 101 -4.48 -0.41 -12.77
CA ASN A 101 -4.50 0.93 -13.28
C ASN A 101 -5.80 1.21 -14.06
N THR A 102 -6.65 2.06 -13.51
CA THR A 102 -7.81 2.62 -14.18
C THR A 102 -7.83 4.16 -14.15
N PHE A 103 -6.70 4.76 -13.81
CA PHE A 103 -6.51 6.22 -13.81
C PHE A 103 -5.84 6.73 -15.09
N GLN A 104 -5.45 5.84 -15.98
CA GLN A 104 -4.99 6.14 -17.34
C GLN A 104 -5.89 5.40 -18.33
N ASP A 105 -6.03 5.97 -19.52
CA ASP A 105 -6.79 5.32 -20.58
C ASP A 105 -6.13 3.98 -20.97
N PRO A 106 -6.92 2.93 -21.22
CA PRO A 106 -6.39 1.68 -21.71
C PRO A 106 -5.73 1.91 -23.08
N ALA A 107 -4.65 1.18 -23.35
CA ALA A 107 -3.90 1.29 -24.61
C ALA A 107 -4.72 0.79 -25.83
N ASP A 108 -5.70 -0.04 -25.59
CA ASP A 108 -6.58 -0.66 -26.58
C ASP A 108 -8.05 -0.24 -26.36
N GLY A 109 -8.74 0.09 -27.44
CA GLY A 109 -10.15 0.44 -27.41
C GLY A 109 -10.44 1.94 -27.45
N PRO A 110 -11.69 2.31 -27.68
CA PRO A 110 -12.14 3.69 -27.80
C PRO A 110 -12.53 4.32 -26.45
N GLU A 111 -12.53 3.55 -25.36
CA GLU A 111 -12.97 4.00 -24.04
C GLU A 111 -11.95 4.95 -23.43
N THR A 112 -12.46 6.01 -22.79
CA THR A 112 -11.63 6.93 -22.04
C THR A 112 -12.10 6.97 -20.59
N PHE A 113 -11.15 6.90 -19.66
CA PHE A 113 -11.38 7.07 -18.22
C PHE A 113 -11.32 8.54 -17.75
N LYS A 114 -11.21 9.47 -18.70
CA LYS A 114 -11.14 10.91 -18.44
C LYS A 114 -12.26 11.43 -17.50
N TYR A 115 -13.44 10.85 -17.60
CA TYR A 115 -14.62 11.25 -16.80
C TYR A 115 -14.96 10.24 -15.69
N GLY A 116 -13.99 9.50 -15.26
CA GLY A 116 -14.08 8.42 -14.29
C GLY A 116 -13.98 7.04 -14.94
N SER A 117 -13.52 6.09 -14.19
CA SER A 117 -13.37 4.68 -14.55
C SER A 117 -14.53 3.85 -13.96
N LEU A 118 -14.35 3.33 -12.75
CA LEU A 118 -15.37 2.54 -12.02
C LEU A 118 -16.61 3.36 -11.63
N THR A 119 -16.53 4.68 -11.65
CA THR A 119 -17.61 5.61 -11.30
C THR A 119 -18.30 6.26 -12.51
N ASN A 120 -17.80 5.99 -13.72
CA ASN A 120 -18.28 6.63 -14.96
C ASN A 120 -19.79 6.50 -15.14
N SER A 121 -20.43 7.51 -15.75
CA SER A 121 -21.86 7.45 -16.07
C SER A 121 -22.19 6.42 -17.14
N SER A 122 -21.26 6.17 -18.08
CA SER A 122 -21.38 5.11 -19.10
C SER A 122 -21.11 3.74 -18.49
N SER A 123 -22.05 2.81 -18.66
CA SER A 123 -21.85 1.43 -18.22
C SER A 123 -20.73 0.73 -19.00
N GLY A 124 -20.60 1.02 -20.31
CA GLY A 124 -19.52 0.43 -21.11
C GLY A 124 -18.12 0.81 -20.62
N VAL A 125 -17.92 2.08 -20.21
CA VAL A 125 -16.64 2.50 -19.61
C VAL A 125 -16.41 1.82 -18.28
N ARG A 126 -17.45 1.70 -17.42
CA ARG A 126 -17.31 0.95 -16.17
C ARG A 126 -17.01 -0.54 -16.40
N ASP A 127 -17.68 -1.17 -17.36
CA ASP A 127 -17.43 -2.57 -17.67
C ASP A 127 -15.99 -2.79 -18.16
N ARG A 128 -15.42 -1.86 -18.94
CA ARG A 128 -14.00 -1.88 -19.33
C ARG A 128 -13.07 -1.73 -18.12
N ALA A 129 -13.36 -0.81 -17.21
CA ALA A 129 -12.57 -0.64 -15.98
C ALA A 129 -12.65 -1.87 -15.06
N ILE A 130 -13.82 -2.52 -14.98
CA ILE A 130 -13.98 -3.78 -14.26
C ILE A 130 -13.14 -4.88 -14.89
N GLU A 131 -13.12 -4.96 -16.22
CA GLU A 131 -12.31 -5.94 -16.95
C GLU A 131 -10.81 -5.78 -16.67
N VAL A 132 -10.29 -4.56 -16.64
CA VAL A 132 -8.88 -4.29 -16.27
C VAL A 132 -8.57 -4.86 -14.88
N ASN A 133 -9.45 -4.68 -13.91
CA ASN A 133 -9.27 -5.23 -12.56
C ASN A 133 -9.32 -6.77 -12.55
N ILE A 134 -10.25 -7.37 -13.32
CA ILE A 134 -10.37 -8.84 -13.42
C ILE A 134 -9.11 -9.43 -14.09
N GLN A 135 -8.60 -8.79 -15.13
CA GLN A 135 -7.34 -9.19 -15.79
C GLN A 135 -6.17 -9.12 -14.82
N SER A 136 -6.10 -8.06 -13.99
CA SER A 136 -5.07 -7.92 -12.95
C SER A 136 -5.15 -9.06 -11.91
N ILE A 137 -6.35 -9.51 -11.54
CA ILE A 137 -6.55 -10.69 -10.68
C ILE A 137 -5.99 -11.95 -11.34
N GLU A 138 -6.32 -12.20 -12.63
CA GLU A 138 -5.83 -13.38 -13.35
C GLU A 138 -4.30 -13.37 -13.49
N SER A 139 -3.70 -12.22 -13.83
CA SER A 139 -2.24 -12.05 -13.86
C SER A 139 -1.61 -12.33 -12.50
N GLY A 140 -2.16 -11.76 -11.44
CA GLY A 140 -1.69 -11.97 -10.07
C GLY A 140 -1.80 -13.44 -9.63
N LYS A 141 -2.86 -14.14 -10.02
CA LYS A 141 -3.02 -15.59 -9.76
C LYS A 141 -1.89 -16.39 -10.40
N ALA A 142 -1.55 -16.10 -11.64
CA ALA A 142 -0.45 -16.77 -12.35
C ALA A 142 0.89 -16.52 -11.65
N LEU A 143 1.10 -15.34 -11.10
CA LEU A 143 2.29 -14.97 -10.33
C LEU A 143 2.32 -15.51 -8.90
N GLY A 144 1.19 -16.03 -8.38
CA GLY A 144 1.08 -16.52 -7.00
C GLY A 144 0.75 -15.45 -5.97
N SER A 145 0.32 -14.26 -6.40
CA SER A 145 -0.21 -13.20 -5.53
C SER A 145 -1.49 -13.64 -4.81
N LYS A 146 -1.84 -12.93 -3.75
CA LYS A 146 -3.03 -13.19 -2.92
C LYS A 146 -3.89 -11.94 -2.70
N GLY A 147 -3.69 -10.91 -3.48
CA GLY A 147 -4.46 -9.69 -3.33
C GLY A 147 -4.41 -8.75 -4.52
N LEU A 148 -5.37 -7.85 -4.56
CA LEU A 148 -5.50 -6.77 -5.53
C LEU A 148 -5.66 -5.45 -4.79
N THR A 149 -4.81 -4.47 -5.08
CA THR A 149 -5.04 -3.07 -4.69
C THR A 149 -5.82 -2.35 -5.78
N VAL A 150 -6.86 -1.64 -5.36
CA VAL A 150 -7.66 -0.79 -6.24
C VAL A 150 -7.63 0.64 -5.73
N TRP A 151 -6.89 1.48 -6.43
CA TRP A 151 -6.95 2.92 -6.34
C TRP A 151 -7.61 3.49 -7.60
N ILE A 152 -8.46 4.50 -7.45
CA ILE A 152 -9.10 5.20 -8.56
C ILE A 152 -8.83 6.69 -8.49
N GLY A 153 -8.49 7.28 -9.64
CA GLY A 153 -8.35 8.73 -9.78
C GLY A 153 -9.67 9.46 -10.05
N ASP A 154 -10.80 8.76 -10.01
CA ASP A 154 -12.13 9.31 -10.31
C ASP A 154 -12.54 10.35 -9.27
N GLY A 155 -13.05 11.51 -9.71
CA GLY A 155 -13.44 12.55 -8.78
C GLY A 155 -14.05 13.79 -9.41
N GLY A 156 -14.35 14.77 -8.57
CA GLY A 156 -14.89 16.07 -8.96
C GLY A 156 -14.99 17.03 -7.78
N ASN A 157 -15.09 18.35 -8.08
CA ASN A 157 -15.03 19.40 -7.06
C ASN A 157 -16.41 19.81 -6.54
N PHE A 158 -17.46 19.71 -7.34
CA PHE A 158 -18.79 20.18 -6.97
C PHE A 158 -19.89 19.47 -7.77
N PRO A 159 -21.16 19.51 -7.30
CA PRO A 159 -22.27 18.77 -7.94
C PRO A 159 -22.53 19.12 -9.42
N GLY A 160 -22.03 20.26 -9.92
CA GLY A 160 -22.12 20.62 -11.34
C GLY A 160 -21.18 19.81 -12.24
N GLN A 161 -20.14 19.19 -11.69
CA GLN A 161 -19.22 18.33 -12.43
C GLN A 161 -19.68 16.86 -12.42
N MET A 162 -20.17 16.39 -11.26
CA MET A 162 -20.64 15.02 -11.11
C MET A 162 -21.66 14.90 -9.97
N SER A 163 -22.45 13.83 -9.99
CA SER A 163 -23.30 13.48 -8.85
C SER A 163 -22.49 12.66 -7.84
N PHE A 164 -22.19 13.21 -6.68
CA PHE A 164 -21.39 12.55 -5.64
C PHE A 164 -22.03 11.24 -5.14
N SER A 165 -23.36 11.22 -4.92
CA SER A 165 -24.05 10.01 -4.50
C SER A 165 -24.03 8.92 -5.58
N LYS A 166 -24.30 9.29 -6.84
CA LYS A 166 -24.30 8.32 -7.95
C LYS A 166 -22.91 7.80 -8.28
N SER A 167 -21.85 8.60 -8.08
CA SER A 167 -20.48 8.12 -8.31
C SER A 167 -20.08 7.08 -7.28
N LEU A 168 -20.39 7.28 -6.01
CA LEU A 168 -20.13 6.29 -4.96
C LEU A 168 -20.98 5.01 -5.17
N GLU A 169 -22.26 5.14 -5.52
CA GLU A 169 -23.12 4.01 -5.87
C GLU A 169 -22.53 3.17 -7.01
N ARG A 170 -22.10 3.83 -8.10
CA ARG A 170 -21.47 3.16 -9.24
C ARG A 170 -20.14 2.49 -8.88
N TYR A 171 -19.35 3.12 -8.02
CA TYR A 171 -18.12 2.52 -7.50
C TYR A 171 -18.43 1.20 -6.78
N ILE A 172 -19.36 1.23 -5.82
CA ILE A 172 -19.73 0.05 -5.05
C ILE A 172 -20.28 -1.05 -5.98
N ASP A 173 -21.13 -0.70 -6.95
CA ASP A 173 -21.67 -1.67 -7.91
C ASP A 173 -20.58 -2.27 -8.80
N SER A 174 -19.63 -1.46 -9.26
CA SER A 174 -18.47 -1.93 -10.03
C SER A 174 -17.59 -2.84 -9.20
N MET A 175 -17.28 -2.44 -7.97
CA MET A 175 -16.48 -3.23 -7.03
C MET A 175 -17.16 -4.55 -6.64
N LYS A 176 -18.48 -4.61 -6.53
CA LYS A 176 -19.21 -5.87 -6.31
C LYS A 176 -18.96 -6.88 -7.44
N LYS A 177 -18.88 -6.41 -8.71
CA LYS A 177 -18.56 -7.28 -9.84
C LYS A 177 -17.13 -7.80 -9.78
N ILE A 178 -16.15 -6.93 -9.43
CA ILE A 178 -14.76 -7.33 -9.26
C ILE A 178 -14.62 -8.29 -8.06
N TYR A 179 -15.23 -7.96 -6.93
CA TYR A 179 -15.22 -8.76 -5.71
C TYR A 179 -15.75 -10.19 -5.94
N ALA A 180 -16.78 -10.34 -6.77
CA ALA A 180 -17.36 -11.65 -7.10
C ALA A 180 -16.39 -12.57 -7.86
N THR A 181 -15.32 -12.05 -8.44
CA THR A 181 -14.29 -12.83 -9.15
C THR A 181 -13.09 -13.20 -8.29
N LEU A 182 -12.99 -12.65 -7.06
CA LEU A 182 -11.87 -12.92 -6.18
C LEU A 182 -11.80 -14.40 -5.79
N PRO A 183 -10.61 -15.03 -5.84
CA PRO A 183 -10.41 -16.32 -5.20
C PRO A 183 -10.70 -16.24 -3.69
N LYS A 184 -11.09 -17.35 -3.08
CA LYS A 184 -11.49 -17.41 -1.66
C LYS A 184 -10.39 -16.98 -0.67
N ASP A 185 -9.15 -17.14 -1.06
CA ASP A 185 -7.97 -16.84 -0.25
C ASP A 185 -7.32 -15.50 -0.63
N TRP A 186 -8.03 -14.67 -1.42
CA TRP A 186 -7.58 -13.35 -1.84
C TRP A 186 -8.23 -12.24 -1.02
N THR A 187 -7.56 -11.11 -1.00
CA THR A 187 -8.07 -9.84 -0.44
C THR A 187 -8.06 -8.77 -1.50
N VAL A 188 -9.12 -7.95 -1.57
CA VAL A 188 -9.08 -6.69 -2.30
C VAL A 188 -8.84 -5.55 -1.32
N LEU A 189 -7.85 -4.73 -1.61
CA LEU A 189 -7.45 -3.57 -0.83
C LEU A 189 -8.00 -2.31 -1.49
N LEU A 190 -8.85 -1.58 -0.75
CA LEU A 190 -9.44 -0.33 -1.21
C LEU A 190 -8.59 0.83 -0.72
N GLU A 191 -7.91 1.47 -1.65
CA GLU A 191 -7.04 2.61 -1.37
C GLU A 191 -7.81 3.91 -1.52
N HIS A 192 -7.71 4.78 -0.52
CA HIS A 192 -8.31 6.11 -0.54
C HIS A 192 -7.25 7.18 -0.78
N LYS A 193 -7.72 8.34 -1.28
CA LYS A 193 -6.90 9.53 -1.45
C LYS A 193 -7.80 10.75 -1.39
N PRO A 194 -7.49 11.82 -0.63
CA PRO A 194 -8.42 12.93 -0.42
C PRO A 194 -8.67 13.74 -1.69
N TYR A 195 -7.65 13.95 -2.49
CA TYR A 195 -7.74 14.68 -3.73
C TYR A 195 -6.66 14.20 -4.71
N GLU A 196 -6.97 14.25 -5.96
CA GLU A 196 -5.95 14.13 -7.00
C GLU A 196 -5.22 15.47 -7.11
N PRO A 197 -3.86 15.50 -7.15
CA PRO A 197 -3.11 16.75 -7.27
C PRO A 197 -3.48 17.59 -8.49
N ALA A 198 -4.14 17.03 -9.49
CA ALA A 198 -4.73 17.74 -10.62
C ALA A 198 -6.06 18.43 -10.29
N PHE A 199 -6.39 18.62 -8.97
CA PHE A 199 -7.35 19.67 -8.57
C PHE A 199 -8.78 19.24 -8.31
N TYR A 200 -9.06 18.00 -7.95
CA TYR A 200 -10.40 17.59 -7.54
C TYR A 200 -10.36 16.57 -6.38
N SER A 201 -11.47 16.51 -5.65
CA SER A 201 -11.68 15.50 -4.63
C SER A 201 -11.97 14.14 -5.28
N THR A 202 -11.31 13.10 -4.83
CA THR A 202 -11.59 11.73 -5.29
C THR A 202 -12.91 11.20 -4.72
N VAL A 203 -13.48 10.19 -5.36
CA VAL A 203 -14.72 9.55 -4.87
C VAL A 203 -14.47 8.79 -3.57
N ILE A 204 -13.30 8.17 -3.43
CA ILE A 204 -12.88 7.50 -2.18
C ILE A 204 -11.86 8.41 -1.49
N SER A 205 -12.38 9.46 -0.86
CA SER A 205 -11.58 10.59 -0.39
C SER A 205 -10.89 10.39 0.96
N ASP A 206 -11.31 9.40 1.73
CA ASP A 206 -10.82 9.19 3.09
C ASP A 206 -11.00 7.74 3.55
N TRP A 207 -10.31 7.37 4.63
CA TRP A 207 -10.36 6.04 5.21
C TRP A 207 -11.77 5.62 5.66
N GLY A 208 -12.62 6.55 6.08
CA GLY A 208 -14.01 6.27 6.49
C GLY A 208 -14.86 5.88 5.29
N THR A 209 -14.70 6.56 4.15
CA THR A 209 -15.35 6.21 2.88
C THR A 209 -14.85 4.85 2.39
N SER A 210 -13.54 4.59 2.42
CA SER A 210 -12.95 3.29 2.10
C SER A 210 -13.52 2.19 3.00
N TYR A 211 -13.61 2.44 4.32
CA TYR A 211 -14.21 1.51 5.28
C TYR A 211 -15.68 1.18 4.97
N ILE A 212 -16.48 2.19 4.65
CA ILE A 212 -17.90 1.97 4.28
C ILE A 212 -17.98 1.05 3.05
N CYS A 213 -17.18 1.30 2.03
CA CYS A 213 -17.12 0.46 0.84
C CYS A 213 -16.63 -0.96 1.16
N ALA A 214 -15.55 -1.12 1.91
CA ALA A 214 -15.03 -2.42 2.30
C ALA A 214 -16.03 -3.23 3.15
N LYS A 215 -16.80 -2.56 4.00
CA LYS A 215 -17.86 -3.19 4.80
C LYS A 215 -19.02 -3.68 3.93
N GLU A 216 -19.43 -2.87 2.94
CA GLU A 216 -20.51 -3.21 2.03
C GLU A 216 -20.16 -4.39 1.11
N LEU A 217 -18.89 -4.52 0.71
CA LEU A 217 -18.41 -5.58 -0.17
C LEU A 217 -18.29 -6.94 0.53
N GLY A 218 -17.82 -6.99 1.77
CA GLY A 218 -17.68 -8.23 2.52
C GLY A 218 -16.30 -8.45 3.14
N ASP A 219 -16.06 -9.68 3.62
CA ASP A 219 -14.91 -10.01 4.47
C ASP A 219 -13.55 -9.96 3.75
N GLN A 220 -13.52 -10.21 2.44
CA GLN A 220 -12.29 -10.16 1.63
C GLN A 220 -11.93 -8.72 1.19
N ALA A 221 -12.80 -7.74 1.43
CA ALA A 221 -12.51 -6.33 1.14
C ALA A 221 -11.99 -5.63 2.40
N MET A 222 -10.82 -5.03 2.27
CA MET A 222 -10.10 -4.35 3.35
C MET A 222 -9.67 -2.96 2.90
N CYS A 223 -9.33 -2.10 3.84
CA CYS A 223 -8.75 -0.78 3.57
C CYS A 223 -7.23 -0.89 3.45
N LEU A 224 -6.68 -0.23 2.46
CA LEU A 224 -5.26 0.08 2.38
C LEU A 224 -5.03 1.47 2.96
N VAL A 225 -3.98 1.61 3.76
CA VAL A 225 -3.52 2.88 4.29
C VAL A 225 -2.24 3.28 3.56
N ASP A 226 -2.36 4.21 2.64
CA ASP A 226 -1.22 4.93 2.08
C ASP A 226 -0.90 6.13 2.96
N LEU A 227 0.37 6.29 3.40
CA LEU A 227 0.74 7.31 4.38
C LEU A 227 0.69 8.72 3.78
N GLY A 228 0.93 8.86 2.47
CA GLY A 228 0.81 10.12 1.75
C GLY A 228 -0.62 10.50 1.36
N HIS A 229 -1.57 9.57 1.47
CA HIS A 229 -2.95 9.78 1.05
C HIS A 229 -3.84 10.31 2.19
N HIS A 230 -3.30 11.18 3.01
CA HIS A 230 -4.03 11.85 4.09
C HIS A 230 -3.87 13.37 4.00
N LEU A 231 -4.82 14.09 4.57
CA LEU A 231 -4.65 15.54 4.77
C LEU A 231 -3.50 15.80 5.74
N PRO A 232 -2.73 16.88 5.56
CA PRO A 232 -1.65 17.21 6.49
C PRO A 232 -2.10 17.21 7.95
N ASN A 233 -1.28 16.65 8.82
CA ASN A 233 -1.55 16.49 10.26
C ASN A 233 -2.72 15.56 10.62
N THR A 234 -3.12 14.66 9.73
CA THR A 234 -4.00 13.55 10.12
C THR A 234 -3.25 12.64 11.08
N ASN A 235 -3.92 12.23 12.15
CA ASN A 235 -3.39 11.24 13.08
C ASN A 235 -3.56 9.84 12.46
N ILE A 236 -2.54 9.38 11.70
CA ILE A 236 -2.61 8.14 10.93
C ILE A 236 -2.57 6.91 11.84
N GLU A 237 -1.81 6.94 12.93
CA GLU A 237 -1.78 5.85 13.90
C GLU A 237 -3.17 5.63 14.54
N MET A 238 -3.98 6.69 14.73
CA MET A 238 -5.36 6.54 15.16
C MET A 238 -6.25 5.91 14.08
N VAL A 239 -6.05 6.26 12.80
CA VAL A 239 -6.74 5.63 11.67
C VAL A 239 -6.43 4.13 11.65
N VAL A 240 -5.17 3.77 11.79
CA VAL A 240 -4.70 2.38 11.86
C VAL A 240 -5.36 1.63 13.00
N SER A 241 -5.34 2.19 14.21
CA SER A 241 -6.00 1.61 15.40
C SER A 241 -7.50 1.36 15.16
N ARG A 242 -8.21 2.33 14.54
CA ARG A 242 -9.64 2.18 14.22
C ARG A 242 -9.91 1.07 13.20
N LEU A 243 -9.12 0.99 12.14
CA LEU A 243 -9.26 -0.06 11.12
C LEU A 243 -8.94 -1.45 11.68
N ILE A 244 -8.00 -1.56 12.63
CA ILE A 244 -7.75 -2.80 13.39
C ILE A 244 -8.97 -3.19 14.21
N ASP A 245 -9.54 -2.28 14.98
CA ASP A 245 -10.67 -2.57 15.87
C ASP A 245 -11.92 -3.01 15.12
N VAL A 246 -12.13 -2.52 13.90
CA VAL A 246 -13.24 -2.95 13.04
C VAL A 246 -12.87 -4.11 12.09
N ASN A 247 -11.66 -4.67 12.22
CA ASN A 247 -11.13 -5.77 11.40
C ASN A 247 -11.19 -5.46 9.89
N LYS A 248 -10.76 -4.26 9.51
CA LYS A 248 -10.73 -3.80 8.10
C LYS A 248 -9.39 -3.20 7.66
N LEU A 249 -8.35 -3.33 8.45
CA LEU A 249 -6.99 -3.02 8.01
C LEU A 249 -6.46 -4.17 7.14
N GLY A 250 -6.11 -3.90 5.89
CA GLY A 250 -5.59 -4.89 4.94
C GLY A 250 -4.11 -4.74 4.62
N GLY A 251 -3.58 -3.53 4.69
CA GLY A 251 -2.18 -3.28 4.38
C GLY A 251 -1.83 -1.81 4.30
N PHE A 252 -0.61 -1.57 3.88
CA PHE A 252 -0.01 -0.25 3.76
C PHE A 252 0.65 -0.05 2.41
N HIS A 253 0.59 1.19 1.94
CA HIS A 253 1.58 1.79 1.06
C HIS A 253 2.42 2.76 1.89
N PHE A 254 3.69 2.40 2.10
CA PHE A 254 4.62 3.19 2.89
C PHE A 254 5.33 4.21 2.00
N ASN A 255 5.22 5.44 2.37
CA ASN A 255 5.94 6.59 1.86
C ASN A 255 6.02 7.64 2.97
N ASP A 256 6.36 8.85 2.63
CA ASP A 256 6.19 10.02 3.48
C ASP A 256 5.66 11.18 2.63
N SER A 257 5.04 12.14 3.26
CA SER A 257 4.44 13.27 2.57
C SER A 257 4.48 14.51 3.43
N LYS A 258 4.72 15.65 2.80
CA LYS A 258 4.67 16.95 3.44
C LYS A 258 3.44 17.75 3.02
N PHE A 259 3.05 17.62 1.77
CA PHE A 259 1.95 18.40 1.20
C PHE A 259 0.75 17.52 0.82
N GLY A 260 0.98 16.33 0.35
CA GLY A 260 -0.03 15.37 -0.06
C GLY A 260 0.42 14.59 -1.27
N ASP A 261 0.58 13.28 -1.11
CA ASP A 261 1.01 12.35 -2.15
C ASP A 261 2.36 12.76 -2.80
N ASP A 262 3.28 13.17 -1.95
CA ASP A 262 4.62 13.58 -2.36
C ASP A 262 5.49 12.38 -2.74
N ASP A 263 5.11 11.17 -2.34
CA ASP A 263 5.81 9.89 -2.54
C ASP A 263 7.28 9.93 -2.08
N LEU A 264 7.53 10.60 -0.96
CA LEU A 264 8.87 10.72 -0.38
C LEU A 264 9.29 9.41 0.29
N ASP A 265 10.59 9.27 0.53
CA ASP A 265 11.15 8.12 1.24
C ASP A 265 10.47 7.94 2.61
N ALA A 266 10.00 6.74 2.90
CA ALA A 266 9.31 6.44 4.15
C ALA A 266 10.17 6.80 5.37
N GLY A 267 9.58 7.57 6.30
CA GLY A 267 10.27 8.06 7.50
C GLY A 267 11.24 9.21 7.26
N SER A 268 11.28 9.81 6.07
CA SER A 268 12.17 10.94 5.77
C SER A 268 11.72 12.26 6.36
N ILE A 269 10.41 12.45 6.50
CA ILE A 269 9.79 13.67 7.05
C ILE A 269 9.30 13.42 8.46
N ASN A 270 8.59 12.30 8.70
CA ASN A 270 7.95 12.00 9.97
C ASN A 270 8.30 10.60 10.50
N PRO A 271 9.57 10.33 10.83
CA PRO A 271 9.98 9.00 11.31
C PRO A 271 9.32 8.61 12.64
N TYR A 272 8.87 9.58 13.43
CA TYR A 272 8.19 9.29 14.70
C TYR A 272 6.76 8.80 14.46
N GLU A 273 6.03 9.36 13.52
CA GLU A 273 4.71 8.85 13.13
C GLU A 273 4.79 7.42 12.59
N LEU A 274 5.77 7.13 11.73
CA LEU A 274 6.04 5.78 11.25
C LEU A 274 6.26 4.79 12.42
N PHE A 275 7.01 5.20 13.44
CA PHE A 275 7.18 4.42 14.67
C PHE A 275 5.85 4.24 15.42
N LEU A 276 5.03 5.29 15.56
CA LEU A 276 3.73 5.21 16.26
C LEU A 276 2.75 4.29 15.53
N ILE A 277 2.75 4.28 14.20
CA ILE A 277 1.99 3.31 13.41
C ILE A 277 2.43 1.88 13.72
N PHE A 278 3.74 1.60 13.72
CA PHE A 278 4.25 0.28 14.11
C PHE A 278 3.99 -0.06 15.58
N ASN A 279 3.88 0.92 16.46
CA ASN A 279 3.46 0.71 17.84
C ASN A 279 2.03 0.13 17.91
N GLU A 280 1.06 0.74 17.19
CA GLU A 280 -0.30 0.20 17.10
C GLU A 280 -0.33 -1.21 16.50
N LEU A 281 0.42 -1.45 15.43
CA LEU A 281 0.51 -2.76 14.78
C LEU A 281 1.10 -3.82 15.71
N THR A 282 2.15 -3.49 16.44
CA THR A 282 2.82 -4.44 17.36
C THR A 282 1.91 -4.75 18.56
N ALA A 283 1.25 -3.76 19.15
CA ALA A 283 0.27 -3.96 20.20
C ALA A 283 -0.88 -4.87 19.74
N ALA A 284 -1.42 -4.61 18.55
CA ALA A 284 -2.48 -5.42 17.95
C ALA A 284 -2.03 -6.86 17.64
N SER A 285 -0.80 -7.03 17.15
CA SER A 285 -0.21 -8.35 16.86
C SER A 285 -0.05 -9.19 18.12
N GLN A 286 0.40 -8.59 19.23
CA GLN A 286 0.50 -9.28 20.52
C GLN A 286 -0.86 -9.77 21.04
N ASN A 287 -1.93 -9.09 20.68
CA ASN A 287 -3.32 -9.43 21.02
C ASN A 287 -4.04 -10.26 19.94
N ASN A 288 -3.33 -10.76 18.92
CA ASN A 288 -3.88 -11.52 17.80
C ASN A 288 -5.02 -10.81 17.02
N LYS A 289 -5.03 -9.46 17.02
CA LYS A 289 -6.04 -8.66 16.33
C LYS A 289 -5.75 -8.46 14.84
N ILE A 290 -4.52 -8.68 14.38
CA ILE A 290 -4.13 -8.50 12.98
C ILE A 290 -3.58 -9.80 12.38
N LYS A 291 -3.86 -10.03 11.09
CA LYS A 291 -3.36 -11.19 10.34
C LYS A 291 -3.11 -10.78 8.88
N ASN A 292 -2.00 -11.26 8.33
CA ASN A 292 -1.71 -11.19 6.88
C ASN A 292 -1.82 -9.79 6.28
N LEU A 293 -1.27 -8.78 6.95
CA LEU A 293 -1.21 -7.43 6.37
C LEU A 293 -0.19 -7.39 5.23
N ALA A 294 -0.56 -6.71 4.15
CA ALA A 294 0.36 -6.38 3.09
C ALA A 294 1.19 -5.14 3.48
N TYR A 295 2.51 -5.27 3.43
CA TYR A 295 3.44 -4.17 3.65
C TYR A 295 4.13 -3.86 2.34
N MET A 296 3.78 -2.77 1.70
CA MET A 296 4.28 -2.35 0.40
C MET A 296 4.85 -0.93 0.51
N ILE A 297 5.87 -0.62 -0.28
CA ILE A 297 6.31 0.75 -0.48
C ILE A 297 5.52 1.33 -1.65
N ASP A 298 5.18 2.61 -1.60
CA ASP A 298 4.69 3.38 -2.74
C ASP A 298 5.48 4.67 -2.89
N GLN A 299 6.38 4.69 -3.85
CA GLN A 299 7.29 5.80 -4.08
C GLN A 299 7.52 6.05 -5.55
N SER A 300 7.65 7.34 -5.87
CA SER A 300 8.07 7.85 -7.16
C SER A 300 9.33 8.71 -6.99
N HIS A 301 10.25 8.63 -7.92
CA HIS A 301 11.55 9.29 -7.78
C HIS A 301 11.77 10.28 -8.93
N ASN A 302 12.05 11.54 -8.59
CA ASN A 302 12.42 12.57 -9.55
C ASN A 302 13.84 13.09 -9.35
N VAL A 303 14.32 13.14 -8.10
CA VAL A 303 15.61 13.74 -7.73
C VAL A 303 16.52 12.77 -6.98
N THR A 304 16.01 11.64 -6.53
CA THR A 304 16.76 10.60 -5.83
C THR A 304 17.02 9.41 -6.74
N GLY A 305 18.13 8.71 -6.53
CA GLY A 305 18.35 7.40 -7.16
C GLY A 305 17.33 6.38 -6.63
N PRO A 306 16.58 5.67 -7.49
CA PRO A 306 15.49 4.82 -7.03
C PRO A 306 15.95 3.67 -6.11
N ILE A 307 17.07 3.03 -6.41
CA ILE A 307 17.57 1.91 -5.61
C ILE A 307 17.96 2.37 -4.21
N GLU A 308 18.74 3.45 -4.10
CA GLU A 308 19.18 4.00 -2.82
C GLU A 308 18.01 4.51 -1.98
N SER A 309 17.03 5.14 -2.63
CA SER A 309 15.82 5.65 -2.01
C SER A 309 14.95 4.51 -1.44
N LEU A 310 14.73 3.45 -2.20
CA LEU A 310 13.98 2.28 -1.75
C LEU A 310 14.69 1.52 -0.62
N ILE A 311 16.03 1.43 -0.66
CA ILE A 311 16.85 0.89 0.44
C ILE A 311 16.66 1.74 1.71
N SER A 312 16.69 3.07 1.58
CA SER A 312 16.47 4.00 2.69
C SER A 312 15.10 3.76 3.35
N SER A 313 14.04 3.75 2.54
CA SER A 313 12.67 3.55 3.00
C SER A 313 12.47 2.19 3.66
N ALA A 314 12.93 1.12 3.03
CA ALA A 314 12.82 -0.22 3.60
C ALA A 314 13.55 -0.33 4.95
N ASN A 315 14.73 0.29 5.08
CA ASN A 315 15.46 0.33 6.35
C ASN A 315 14.69 1.08 7.44
N GLU A 316 14.10 2.26 7.15
CA GLU A 316 13.35 3.02 8.15
C GLU A 316 12.05 2.31 8.56
N ILE A 317 11.37 1.62 7.64
CA ILE A 317 10.22 0.77 7.94
C ILE A 317 10.63 -0.34 8.93
N VAL A 318 11.70 -1.07 8.63
CA VAL A 318 12.19 -2.15 9.52
C VAL A 318 12.73 -1.60 10.85
N ASN A 319 13.36 -0.42 10.85
CA ASN A 319 13.83 0.21 12.07
C ASN A 319 12.67 0.65 12.97
N SER A 320 11.60 1.18 12.41
CA SER A 320 10.37 1.54 13.13
C SER A 320 9.70 0.30 13.72
N TYR A 321 9.62 -0.80 12.97
CA TYR A 321 9.17 -2.09 13.48
C TYR A 321 10.07 -2.60 14.62
N LYS A 322 11.40 -2.57 14.48
CA LYS A 322 12.32 -2.97 15.54
C LYS A 322 12.13 -2.17 16.82
N LYS A 323 11.96 -0.85 16.71
CA LYS A 323 11.71 0.04 17.86
C LYS A 323 10.41 -0.33 18.57
N SER A 324 9.32 -0.58 17.82
CA SER A 324 8.05 -0.97 18.41
C SER A 324 8.10 -2.31 19.17
N LEU A 325 8.93 -3.25 18.74
CA LEU A 325 9.16 -4.51 19.46
C LEU A 325 9.89 -4.34 20.81
N LEU A 326 10.47 -3.19 21.07
CA LEU A 326 11.17 -2.88 22.34
C LEU A 326 10.28 -2.19 23.36
N VAL A 327 9.08 -1.77 23.00
CA VAL A 327 8.12 -1.08 23.88
C VAL A 327 7.57 -2.04 24.93
N ASP A 328 7.55 -1.61 26.20
CA ASP A 328 6.83 -2.32 27.27
C ASP A 328 5.34 -1.95 27.25
N TYR A 329 4.57 -2.72 26.48
CA TYR A 329 3.12 -2.48 26.31
C TYR A 329 2.34 -2.63 27.61
N SER A 330 2.76 -3.49 28.55
CA SER A 330 2.10 -3.62 29.84
C SER A 330 2.28 -2.38 30.72
N LEU A 331 3.46 -1.78 30.69
CA LEU A 331 3.72 -0.55 31.39
C LEU A 331 3.06 0.64 30.69
N LEU A 332 3.05 0.66 29.36
CA LEU A 332 2.37 1.70 28.57
C LEU A 332 0.88 1.74 28.87
N GLU A 333 0.19 0.59 28.84
CA GLU A 333 -1.24 0.48 29.17
C GLU A 333 -1.55 1.00 30.59
N LYS A 334 -0.77 0.58 31.60
CA LYS A 334 -0.92 1.08 32.97
C LYS A 334 -0.76 2.58 33.10
N SER A 335 0.22 3.16 32.39
CA SER A 335 0.45 4.60 32.38
C SER A 335 -0.70 5.36 31.72
N GLN A 336 -1.22 4.83 30.62
CA GLN A 336 -2.38 5.38 29.90
C GLN A 336 -3.64 5.32 30.80
N ASP A 337 -3.92 4.20 31.46
CA ASP A 337 -5.07 4.00 32.35
C ASP A 337 -5.01 4.92 33.58
N SER A 338 -3.80 5.27 34.04
CA SER A 338 -3.62 6.23 35.13
C SER A 338 -3.58 7.69 34.66
N ASN A 339 -3.70 7.97 33.38
CA ASN A 339 -3.58 9.29 32.75
C ASN A 339 -2.18 9.92 32.98
N ASP A 340 -1.13 9.10 33.13
CA ASP A 340 0.24 9.58 33.22
C ASP A 340 0.85 9.71 31.81
N ALA A 341 0.52 10.82 31.16
CA ALA A 341 0.97 11.10 29.79
C ALA A 341 2.51 11.24 29.71
N ILE A 342 3.17 11.76 30.76
CA ILE A 342 4.62 11.91 30.77
C ILE A 342 5.31 10.54 30.80
N GLN A 343 4.85 9.65 31.68
CA GLN A 343 5.37 8.30 31.73
C GLN A 343 5.10 7.54 30.44
N SER A 344 3.90 7.67 29.86
CA SER A 344 3.56 7.06 28.57
C SER A 344 4.51 7.51 27.45
N MET A 345 4.82 8.81 27.37
CA MET A 345 5.78 9.35 26.41
C MET A 345 7.23 8.87 26.64
N GLN A 346 7.61 8.57 27.88
CA GLN A 346 8.94 8.05 28.22
C GLN A 346 9.09 6.55 27.89
N ILE A 347 7.98 5.82 27.82
CA ILE A 347 7.95 4.41 27.47
C ILE A 347 8.08 4.23 25.96
N LEU A 348 7.46 5.11 25.17
CA LEU A 348 7.58 5.18 23.72
C LEU A 348 8.90 5.81 23.29
#